data_28c8ae7fdb66d1bdd874b357bac409fe
#
_entry.id   28c8ae7fdb66d1bdd874b357bac409fe
#
_cell.length_a   1.000
_cell.length_b   1.000
_cell.length_c   1.000
_cell.angle_alpha   90.00
_cell.angle_beta   90.00
_cell.angle_gamma   90.00
#
_symmetry.space_group_name_H-M   'P 1'
#
loop_
_entity.id
_entity.type
_entity.pdbx_description
1 polymer ?
#
loop_
_entity_poly.entity_id
_entity_poly.type
_entity_poly.pdbx_seq_one_letter_code
_entity_poly.pdbx_strand_id
1 'polypeptide(L)'
;MKLIWHHNTWPWGRTVRIIKSDGSAIVEMSFEDSQPGVCYLSGLSVIEPQRRKGIAKQLMLACESYCRENGIFRIDLNSVLTDWVQDFYKKCGYIPIKEENGFMQMYKMI
;
A
#
# COMPACT_ATOMS: atom_id res chain seq x y z
N MET A 1 -6.80 4.24 15.85
CA MET A 1 -5.73 3.23 15.70
C MET A 1 -4.40 3.94 15.74
N LYS A 2 -3.49 3.46 16.58
CA LYS A 2 -2.15 4.05 16.69
C LYS A 2 -1.21 3.43 15.67
N LEU A 3 -0.52 4.27 14.90
CA LEU A 3 0.40 3.86 13.84
C LEU A 3 1.80 4.36 14.16
N ILE A 4 2.79 3.54 13.83
CA ILE A 4 4.21 3.88 13.94
C ILE A 4 4.76 3.97 12.52
N TRP A 5 5.46 5.06 12.23
CA TRP A 5 6.00 5.36 10.91
C TRP A 5 7.52 5.25 10.91
N HIS A 6 8.07 4.47 9.97
CA HIS A 6 9.51 4.31 9.80
C HIS A 6 9.90 4.81 8.41
N HIS A 7 10.83 5.79 8.37
CA HIS A 7 11.33 6.38 7.14
C HIS A 7 12.78 5.93 6.91
N ASN A 8 13.07 5.45 5.70
CA ASN A 8 14.43 5.09 5.29
C ASN A 8 14.75 5.74 3.95
N THR A 9 15.99 6.20 3.81
CA THR A 9 16.51 6.78 2.57
C THR A 9 17.52 5.82 1.95
N TRP A 10 17.39 5.63 0.64
CA TRP A 10 18.22 4.73 -0.16
C TRP A 10 18.81 5.50 -1.33
N PRO A 11 19.86 4.99 -2.00
CA PRO A 11 20.42 5.66 -3.19
C PRO A 11 19.40 5.88 -4.31
N TRP A 12 18.37 5.02 -4.41
CA TRP A 12 17.35 5.07 -5.47
C TRP A 12 16.09 5.82 -5.07
N GLY A 13 15.94 6.22 -3.81
CA GLY A 13 14.74 6.86 -3.31
C GLY A 13 14.55 6.64 -1.82
N ARG A 14 13.31 6.42 -1.40
CA ARG A 14 12.99 6.23 0.01
C ARG A 14 11.84 5.24 0.20
N THR A 15 11.78 4.69 1.40
CA THR A 15 10.65 3.85 1.82
C THR A 15 10.04 4.41 3.10
N VAL A 16 8.73 4.21 3.24
CA VAL A 16 7.99 4.55 4.44
C VAL A 16 7.17 3.33 4.84
N ARG A 17 7.45 2.81 6.02
CA ARG A 17 6.73 1.65 6.57
C ARG A 17 5.79 2.12 7.66
N ILE A 18 4.53 1.69 7.59
CA ILE A 18 3.53 1.99 8.61
C ILE A 18 3.20 0.69 9.32
N ILE A 19 3.31 0.70 10.64
CA ILE A 19 3.05 -0.47 11.49
C ILE A 19 2.01 -0.08 12.53
N LYS A 20 0.95 -0.90 12.68
CA LYS A 20 0.04 -0.74 13.81
C LYS A 20 0.83 -0.98 15.10
N SER A 21 0.59 -0.18 16.15
CA SER A 21 1.45 -0.15 17.34
C SER A 21 1.58 -1.49 18.07
N ASP A 22 0.59 -2.37 17.93
CA ASP A 22 0.65 -3.72 18.52
C ASP A 22 1.33 -4.76 17.61
N GLY A 23 1.84 -4.34 16.44
CA GLY A 23 2.53 -5.21 15.50
C GLY A 23 1.61 -6.08 14.64
N SER A 24 0.28 -5.92 14.75
CA SER A 24 -0.68 -6.81 14.07
C SER A 24 -0.90 -6.50 12.60
N ALA A 25 -0.43 -5.36 12.12
CA ALA A 25 -0.62 -4.96 10.72
C ALA A 25 0.54 -4.08 10.25
N ILE A 26 0.85 -4.18 8.97
CA ILE A 26 1.97 -3.47 8.35
C ILE A 26 1.68 -3.19 6.88
N VAL A 27 2.24 -2.11 6.36
CA VAL A 27 2.28 -1.80 4.93
C VAL A 27 3.54 -1.00 4.65
N GLU A 28 4.08 -1.10 3.43
CA GLU A 28 5.25 -0.34 3.01
C GLU A 28 4.97 0.43 1.72
N MET A 29 5.44 1.65 1.68
CA MET A 29 5.44 2.51 0.50
C MET A 29 6.86 2.72 0.02
N SER A 30 7.08 2.61 -1.29
CA SER A 30 8.37 2.90 -1.92
C SER A 30 8.21 4.06 -2.90
N PHE A 31 9.19 4.96 -2.89
CA PHE A 31 9.19 6.17 -3.72
C PHE A 31 10.53 6.23 -4.45
N GLU A 32 10.52 5.88 -5.73
CA GLU A 32 11.72 5.91 -6.56
C GLU A 32 11.94 7.31 -7.14
N ASP A 33 13.17 7.81 -7.05
CA ASP A 33 13.53 9.12 -7.60
C ASP A 33 13.33 9.19 -9.11
N SER A 34 13.44 8.04 -9.79
CA SER A 34 13.21 7.93 -11.24
C SER A 34 11.74 8.02 -11.64
N GLN A 35 10.82 7.92 -10.69
CA GLN A 35 9.38 7.97 -10.92
C GLN A 35 8.72 8.96 -9.95
N PRO A 36 8.99 10.26 -10.08
CA PRO A 36 8.40 11.26 -9.20
C PRO A 36 6.87 11.25 -9.35
N GLY A 37 6.17 11.42 -8.23
CA GLY A 37 4.72 11.42 -8.21
C GLY A 37 4.07 10.04 -8.14
N VAL A 38 4.84 8.96 -8.14
CA VAL A 38 4.33 7.58 -8.08
C VAL A 38 4.82 6.90 -6.80
N CYS A 39 3.91 6.23 -6.11
CA CYS A 39 4.21 5.37 -4.96
C CYS A 39 3.97 3.91 -5.34
N TYR A 40 4.91 3.03 -5.01
CA TYR A 40 4.68 1.59 -5.06
C TYR A 40 4.36 1.08 -3.67
N LEU A 41 3.20 0.47 -3.51
CA LEU A 41 2.74 -0.04 -2.22
C LEU A 41 2.92 -1.55 -2.17
N SER A 42 3.47 -2.05 -1.07
CA SER A 42 3.77 -3.48 -0.92
C SER A 42 3.63 -3.92 0.54
N GLY A 43 3.62 -5.24 0.73
CA GLY A 43 3.72 -5.83 2.05
C GLY A 43 2.55 -5.55 2.98
N LEU A 44 1.36 -5.23 2.44
CA LEU A 44 0.17 -5.07 3.27
C LEU A 44 -0.17 -6.43 3.90
N SER A 45 -0.14 -6.47 5.23
CA SER A 45 -0.41 -7.69 5.98
C SER A 45 -1.12 -7.35 7.28
N VAL A 46 -2.13 -8.14 7.60
CA VAL A 46 -2.85 -8.08 8.88
C VAL A 46 -2.92 -9.50 9.42
N ILE A 47 -2.52 -9.71 10.67
CA ILE A 47 -2.59 -11.06 11.28
C ILE A 47 -4.04 -11.52 11.36
N GLU A 48 -4.26 -12.83 11.23
CA GLU A 48 -5.59 -13.40 11.08
C GLU A 48 -6.59 -12.98 12.17
N PRO A 49 -6.25 -13.00 13.47
CA PRO A 49 -7.20 -12.57 14.51
C PRO A 49 -7.66 -11.13 14.39
N GLN A 50 -6.94 -10.28 13.64
CA GLN A 50 -7.25 -8.86 13.46
C GLN A 50 -7.87 -8.55 12.10
N ARG A 51 -8.06 -9.56 11.25
CA ARG A 51 -8.68 -9.37 9.93
C ARG A 51 -10.18 -9.06 10.06
N ARG A 52 -10.74 -8.45 9.00
CA ARG A 52 -12.16 -8.08 8.92
C ARG A 52 -12.61 -7.03 9.94
N LYS A 53 -11.66 -6.30 10.53
CA LYS A 53 -11.94 -5.19 11.46
C LYS A 53 -11.71 -3.83 10.82
N GLY A 54 -11.50 -3.77 9.48
CA GLY A 54 -11.25 -2.53 8.78
C GLY A 54 -9.81 -2.01 8.92
N ILE A 55 -8.89 -2.78 9.51
CA ILE A 55 -7.50 -2.34 9.74
C ILE A 55 -6.77 -2.12 8.43
N ALA A 56 -6.87 -3.08 7.49
CA ALA A 56 -6.22 -2.95 6.19
C ALA A 56 -6.70 -1.71 5.44
N LYS A 57 -8.00 -1.45 5.45
CA LYS A 57 -8.58 -0.25 4.83
C LYS A 57 -8.05 1.02 5.46
N GLN A 58 -7.93 1.06 6.79
CA GLN A 58 -7.37 2.21 7.48
C GLN A 58 -5.90 2.45 7.15
N LEU A 59 -5.11 1.37 7.00
CA LEU A 59 -3.73 1.50 6.53
C LEU A 59 -3.66 2.04 5.10
N MET A 60 -4.52 1.56 4.21
CA MET A 60 -4.58 2.07 2.83
C MET A 60 -4.93 3.56 2.82
N LEU A 61 -5.89 3.98 3.62
CA LEU A 61 -6.27 5.40 3.73
C LEU A 61 -5.11 6.25 4.29
N ALA A 62 -4.36 5.74 5.25
CA ALA A 62 -3.19 6.42 5.78
C ALA A 62 -2.11 6.59 4.71
N CYS A 63 -1.86 5.56 3.89
CA CYS A 63 -0.94 5.64 2.77
C CYS A 63 -1.37 6.70 1.75
N GLU A 64 -2.64 6.71 1.39
CA GLU A 64 -3.18 7.67 0.40
C GLU A 64 -3.08 9.10 0.90
N SER A 65 -3.41 9.31 2.18
CA SER A 65 -3.29 10.64 2.80
C SER A 65 -1.84 11.14 2.79
N TYR A 66 -0.92 10.28 3.20
CA TYR A 66 0.51 10.60 3.16
C TYR A 66 0.97 10.93 1.73
N CYS A 67 0.57 10.13 0.77
CA CYS A 67 0.93 10.35 -0.64
C CYS A 67 0.43 11.69 -1.15
N ARG A 68 -0.83 12.05 -0.88
CA ARG A 68 -1.39 13.35 -1.29
C ARG A 68 -0.60 14.52 -0.69
N GLU A 69 -0.25 14.42 0.58
CA GLU A 69 0.52 15.46 1.27
C GLU A 69 1.94 15.59 0.73
N ASN A 70 2.45 14.58 0.05
CA ASN A 70 3.82 14.55 -0.47
C ASN A 70 3.90 14.66 -1.99
N GLY A 71 2.84 15.15 -2.65
CA GLY A 71 2.86 15.37 -4.09
C GLY A 71 2.76 14.12 -4.94
N ILE A 72 2.34 13.01 -4.36
CA ILE A 72 2.13 11.75 -5.07
C ILE A 72 0.72 11.74 -5.64
N PHE A 73 0.58 11.41 -6.93
CA PHE A 73 -0.71 11.39 -7.61
C PHE A 73 -1.17 9.99 -8.03
N ARG A 74 -0.29 8.99 -7.91
CA ARG A 74 -0.60 7.62 -8.30
C ARG A 74 0.02 6.62 -7.34
N ILE A 75 -0.75 5.59 -7.00
CA ILE A 75 -0.26 4.43 -6.25
C ILE A 75 -0.37 3.19 -7.13
N ASP A 76 0.73 2.47 -7.27
CA ASP A 76 0.80 1.18 -7.95
C ASP A 76 0.99 0.07 -6.92
N LEU A 77 0.41 -1.09 -7.17
CA LEU A 77 0.64 -2.28 -6.36
C LEU A 77 0.48 -3.55 -7.18
N ASN A 78 0.99 -4.65 -6.65
CA ASN A 78 0.76 -5.99 -7.19
C ASN A 78 -0.06 -6.79 -6.17
N SER A 79 -1.24 -7.22 -6.58
CA SER A 79 -2.11 -8.07 -5.76
C SER A 79 -1.83 -9.54 -6.06
N VAL A 80 -1.83 -10.39 -5.04
CA VAL A 80 -1.90 -11.83 -5.27
C VAL A 80 -3.18 -12.17 -6.03
N LEU A 81 -3.20 -13.31 -6.74
CA LEU A 81 -4.32 -13.69 -7.62
C LEU A 81 -5.53 -14.27 -6.86
N THR A 82 -5.59 -14.12 -5.56
CA THR A 82 -6.71 -14.57 -4.74
C THR A 82 -7.88 -13.60 -4.87
N ASP A 83 -9.05 -14.09 -5.20
CA ASP A 83 -10.22 -13.26 -5.52
C ASP A 83 -10.58 -12.27 -4.40
N TRP A 84 -10.61 -12.71 -3.14
CA TRP A 84 -11.00 -11.82 -2.05
C TRP A 84 -9.97 -10.70 -1.81
N VAL A 85 -8.68 -10.95 -2.12
CA VAL A 85 -7.63 -9.92 -2.01
C VAL A 85 -7.81 -8.89 -3.11
N GLN A 86 -8.03 -9.34 -4.35
CA GLN A 86 -8.30 -8.42 -5.46
C GLN A 86 -9.56 -7.61 -5.22
N ASP A 87 -10.61 -8.23 -4.71
CA ASP A 87 -11.86 -7.55 -4.38
C ASP A 87 -11.66 -6.48 -3.31
N PHE A 88 -10.80 -6.76 -2.31
CA PHE A 88 -10.43 -5.77 -1.31
C PHE A 88 -9.83 -4.53 -1.95
N TYR A 89 -8.84 -4.70 -2.84
CA TYR A 89 -8.22 -3.56 -3.50
C TYR A 89 -9.19 -2.83 -4.43
N LYS A 90 -10.04 -3.56 -5.15
CA LYS A 90 -11.06 -2.94 -6.00
C LYS A 90 -12.02 -2.09 -5.18
N LYS A 91 -12.43 -2.55 -4.01
CA LYS A 91 -13.28 -1.78 -3.09
C LYS A 91 -12.58 -0.54 -2.55
N CYS A 92 -11.24 -0.56 -2.47
CA CYS A 92 -10.44 0.60 -2.13
C CYS A 92 -10.26 1.57 -3.31
N GLY A 93 -10.77 1.23 -4.49
CA GLY A 93 -10.70 2.08 -5.68
C GLY A 93 -9.56 1.74 -6.62
N TYR A 94 -8.86 0.63 -6.42
CA TYR A 94 -7.77 0.21 -7.31
C TYR A 94 -8.31 -0.49 -8.54
N ILE A 95 -7.67 -0.21 -9.67
CA ILE A 95 -8.09 -0.69 -11.00
C ILE A 95 -7.07 -1.71 -11.48
N PRO A 96 -7.49 -2.93 -11.88
CA PRO A 96 -6.57 -3.93 -12.42
C PRO A 96 -6.08 -3.51 -13.82
N ILE A 97 -4.78 -3.73 -14.09
CA ILE A 97 -4.16 -3.45 -15.39
C ILE A 97 -3.94 -4.76 -16.14
N LYS A 98 -3.12 -5.64 -15.57
CA LYS A 98 -2.78 -6.92 -16.20
C LYS A 98 -2.21 -7.91 -15.16
N GLU A 99 -2.34 -9.19 -15.48
CA GLU A 99 -1.70 -10.25 -14.73
C GLU A 99 -0.29 -10.45 -15.29
N GLU A 100 0.71 -10.47 -14.40
CA GLU A 100 2.10 -10.64 -14.77
C GLU A 100 2.88 -11.28 -13.62
N ASN A 101 3.70 -12.28 -13.91
CA ASN A 101 4.55 -12.96 -12.93
C ASN A 101 3.80 -13.51 -11.71
N GLY A 102 2.56 -13.95 -11.88
CA GLY A 102 1.76 -14.52 -10.79
C GLY A 102 1.05 -13.47 -9.93
N PHE A 103 1.01 -12.21 -10.37
CA PHE A 103 0.34 -11.12 -9.68
C PHE A 103 -0.57 -10.34 -10.60
N MET A 104 -1.56 -9.68 -10.04
CA MET A 104 -2.37 -8.69 -10.75
C MET A 104 -1.82 -7.29 -10.45
N GLN A 105 -1.33 -6.61 -11.49
CA GLN A 105 -0.92 -5.21 -11.36
C GLN A 105 -2.16 -4.34 -11.25
N MET A 106 -2.17 -3.46 -10.26
CA MET A 106 -3.29 -2.55 -10.02
C MET A 106 -2.76 -1.14 -9.74
N TYR A 107 -3.60 -0.13 -9.97
CA TYR A 107 -3.24 1.24 -9.68
C TYR A 107 -4.46 2.04 -9.21
N LYS A 108 -4.19 3.17 -8.57
CA LYS A 108 -5.20 4.17 -8.22
C LYS A 108 -4.60 5.56 -8.39
N MET A 109 -5.33 6.43 -9.08
CA MET A 109 -5.03 7.86 -9.10
C MET A 109 -5.61 8.48 -7.84
N ILE A 110 -4.82 9.30 -7.17
CA ILE A 110 -5.24 9.86 -5.88
C ILE A 110 -5.20 11.38 -5.84
#